data_297b07d7d3a4dacdac06997ef894e88d
#
_entry.id   297b07d7d3a4dacdac06997ef894e88d
#
_cell.length_a   1.000
_cell.length_b   1.000
_cell.length_c   1.000
_cell.angle_alpha   90.00
_cell.angle_beta   90.00
_cell.angle_gamma   90.00
#
_symmetry.space_group_name_H-M   'P 1'
#
loop_
_entity.id
_entity.type
_entity.pdbx_description
1 polymer ?
#
loop_
_entity_poly.entity_id
_entity_poly.type
_entity_poly.pdbx_seq_one_letter_code
_entity_poly.pdbx_strand_id
1 'polypeptide(L)'
;MDPKKTGIIISDARKKLKMTQKDLADKLYISDKAVSKWERGLCFPDIAVLIPLTEILNISLYDLLRGEKVNKKEVEETLKNTIKYSNNEIKRKKKKYIIISSIIILIIVFISIISLIFINKNKDIIGIIDRDTIYTINHYSEYKTTIDNTDGEKLELIIMKLPLKWKERQFDVSDEIVKINYSVSYKDIVKAYDDENYVKEAMINNASVIFTTVSDVNFVEIRYTDYKYSISREELQKAYDILSFDEVIENDNWVKLVTKKLIDDEFVNDTFKLFNKSKVTVVNKKEPVSDR
;
A
#
# COMPACT_ATOMS: atom_id res chain seq x y z
N MET A 1 -62.90 3.85 -4.87
CA MET A 1 -63.75 4.94 -4.28
C MET A 1 -65.24 4.62 -4.54
N ASP A 2 -66.03 4.66 -3.51
CA ASP A 2 -67.47 4.37 -3.61
C ASP A 2 -68.27 5.68 -3.35
N PRO A 3 -68.99 6.24 -4.37
CA PRO A 3 -69.68 7.50 -4.25
C PRO A 3 -70.79 7.45 -3.16
N LYS A 4 -71.38 6.28 -2.92
CA LYS A 4 -72.39 6.12 -1.89
C LYS A 4 -71.79 6.27 -0.49
N LYS A 5 -70.66 5.62 -0.22
CA LYS A 5 -70.02 5.73 1.08
C LYS A 5 -69.47 7.14 1.35
N THR A 6 -68.90 7.78 0.33
CA THR A 6 -68.43 9.18 0.41
C THR A 6 -69.60 10.12 0.68
N GLY A 7 -70.78 9.93 0.01
CA GLY A 7 -71.97 10.73 0.21
C GLY A 7 -72.55 10.64 1.63
N ILE A 8 -72.54 9.47 2.25
CA ILE A 8 -72.88 9.26 3.65
C ILE A 8 -71.98 10.08 4.59
N ILE A 9 -70.67 10.04 4.38
CA ILE A 9 -69.73 10.80 5.20
C ILE A 9 -69.97 12.31 5.10
N ILE A 10 -70.19 12.82 3.89
CA ILE A 10 -70.52 14.23 3.66
C ILE A 10 -71.79 14.60 4.39
N SER A 11 -72.87 13.82 4.22
CA SER A 11 -74.17 14.06 4.87
C SER A 11 -74.09 14.04 6.39
N ASP A 12 -73.36 13.03 6.96
CA ASP A 12 -73.19 12.90 8.41
C ASP A 12 -72.40 14.06 9.00
N ALA A 13 -71.26 14.43 8.34
CA ALA A 13 -70.43 15.53 8.79
C ALA A 13 -71.19 16.87 8.74
N ARG A 14 -71.88 17.14 7.66
CA ARG A 14 -72.73 18.34 7.51
C ARG A 14 -73.83 18.41 8.59
N LYS A 15 -74.54 17.32 8.81
CA LYS A 15 -75.60 17.26 9.82
C LYS A 15 -75.06 17.46 11.24
N LYS A 16 -73.90 16.92 11.55
CA LYS A 16 -73.18 17.16 12.83
C LYS A 16 -72.94 18.65 13.08
N LEU A 17 -72.62 19.37 12.02
CA LEU A 17 -72.34 20.81 12.06
C LEU A 17 -73.62 21.62 11.96
N LYS A 18 -74.79 20.96 11.98
CA LYS A 18 -76.17 21.59 11.89
C LYS A 18 -76.35 22.45 10.64
N MET A 19 -75.67 22.14 9.55
CA MET A 19 -75.81 22.85 8.28
C MET A 19 -76.87 22.22 7.40
N THR A 20 -77.59 23.04 6.62
CA THR A 20 -78.39 22.58 5.50
C THR A 20 -77.53 22.27 4.27
N GLN A 21 -78.04 21.55 3.27
CA GLN A 21 -77.37 21.35 2.00
C GLN A 21 -77.04 22.68 1.31
N LYS A 22 -77.90 23.66 1.45
CA LYS A 22 -77.75 25.01 0.94
C LYS A 22 -76.57 25.74 1.64
N ASP A 23 -76.52 25.67 2.99
CA ASP A 23 -75.41 26.31 3.73
C ASP A 23 -74.06 25.77 3.34
N LEU A 24 -73.96 24.46 3.11
CA LEU A 24 -72.69 23.84 2.64
C LEU A 24 -72.39 24.27 1.19
N ALA A 25 -73.41 24.33 0.34
CA ALA A 25 -73.28 24.77 -1.05
C ALA A 25 -72.76 26.22 -1.14
N ASP A 26 -73.38 27.12 -0.34
CA ASP A 26 -73.04 28.54 -0.29
C ASP A 26 -71.58 28.73 0.17
N LYS A 27 -71.15 27.96 1.17
CA LYS A 27 -69.71 27.99 1.66
C LYS A 27 -68.73 27.48 0.63
N LEU A 28 -69.14 26.60 -0.24
CA LEU A 28 -68.30 26.03 -1.31
C LEU A 28 -68.44 26.76 -2.65
N TYR A 29 -69.31 27.78 -2.71
CA TYR A 29 -69.64 28.54 -3.93
C TYR A 29 -70.12 27.63 -5.08
N ILE A 30 -71.00 26.64 -4.75
CA ILE A 30 -71.54 25.69 -5.69
C ILE A 30 -73.12 25.65 -5.54
N SER A 31 -73.76 24.87 -6.39
CA SER A 31 -75.22 24.70 -6.26
C SER A 31 -75.59 23.68 -5.17
N ASP A 32 -76.70 23.91 -4.50
CA ASP A 32 -77.32 22.96 -3.55
C ASP A 32 -77.64 21.60 -4.19
N LYS A 33 -77.96 21.59 -5.49
CA LYS A 33 -78.14 20.37 -6.29
C LYS A 33 -76.88 19.53 -6.40
N ALA A 34 -75.71 20.15 -6.41
CA ALA A 34 -74.42 19.43 -6.43
C ALA A 34 -74.22 18.68 -5.10
N VAL A 35 -74.39 19.37 -3.96
CA VAL A 35 -74.30 18.75 -2.64
C VAL A 35 -75.28 17.62 -2.49
N SER A 36 -76.56 17.82 -2.95
CA SER A 36 -77.59 16.78 -2.93
C SER A 36 -77.21 15.56 -3.76
N LYS A 37 -76.59 15.75 -4.93
CA LYS A 37 -76.07 14.61 -5.76
C LYS A 37 -74.99 13.83 -5.06
N TRP A 38 -74.06 14.54 -4.39
CA TRP A 38 -72.94 13.89 -3.64
C TRP A 38 -73.52 13.05 -2.48
N GLU A 39 -74.38 13.64 -1.67
CA GLU A 39 -74.95 12.95 -0.49
C GLU A 39 -75.86 11.73 -0.86
N ARG A 40 -76.41 11.73 -2.06
CA ARG A 40 -77.13 10.57 -2.62
C ARG A 40 -76.21 9.56 -3.29
N GLY A 41 -74.90 9.86 -3.39
CA GLY A 41 -73.94 8.99 -4.03
C GLY A 41 -74.09 8.88 -5.53
N LEU A 42 -74.64 9.91 -6.19
CA LEU A 42 -74.84 9.93 -7.64
C LEU A 42 -73.57 10.37 -8.40
N CYS A 43 -72.70 11.15 -7.78
CA CYS A 43 -71.36 11.53 -8.28
C CYS A 43 -70.44 11.91 -7.13
N PHE A 44 -69.14 11.92 -7.41
CA PHE A 44 -68.15 12.47 -6.49
C PHE A 44 -68.12 14.01 -6.56
N PRO A 45 -67.67 14.68 -5.47
CA PRO A 45 -67.22 16.05 -5.55
C PRO A 45 -66.02 16.19 -6.53
N ASP A 46 -65.99 17.33 -7.20
CA ASP A 46 -64.81 17.66 -8.04
C ASP A 46 -63.56 17.79 -7.19
N ILE A 47 -62.37 17.43 -7.77
CA ILE A 47 -61.07 17.47 -7.10
C ILE A 47 -60.78 18.86 -6.52
N ALA A 48 -61.17 19.93 -7.25
CA ALA A 48 -60.99 21.31 -6.81
C ALA A 48 -61.74 21.64 -5.51
N VAL A 49 -62.87 20.93 -5.23
CA VAL A 49 -63.68 21.18 -4.07
C VAL A 49 -63.38 20.26 -2.87
N LEU A 50 -62.61 19.20 -3.07
CA LEU A 50 -62.30 18.22 -2.03
C LEU A 50 -61.63 18.83 -0.80
N ILE A 51 -60.60 19.67 -0.98
CA ILE A 51 -59.87 20.30 0.13
C ILE A 51 -60.80 21.27 0.89
N PRO A 52 -61.44 22.27 0.25
CA PRO A 52 -62.37 23.14 0.96
C PRO A 52 -63.49 22.37 1.65
N LEU A 53 -64.02 21.30 1.04
CA LEU A 53 -65.10 20.47 1.62
C LEU A 53 -64.57 19.79 2.90
N THR A 54 -63.38 19.25 2.93
CA THR A 54 -62.86 18.61 4.13
C THR A 54 -62.61 19.60 5.27
N GLU A 55 -62.15 20.79 4.94
CA GLU A 55 -61.91 21.86 5.91
C GLU A 55 -63.23 22.33 6.53
N ILE A 56 -64.28 22.62 5.70
CA ILE A 56 -65.57 23.06 6.18
C ILE A 56 -66.28 22.00 7.03
N LEU A 57 -66.19 20.73 6.62
CA LEU A 57 -66.79 19.62 7.32
C LEU A 57 -66.00 19.09 8.49
N ASN A 58 -64.78 19.57 8.68
CA ASN A 58 -63.80 19.10 9.66
C ASN A 58 -63.64 17.56 9.63
N ILE A 59 -63.39 17.02 8.42
CA ILE A 59 -63.17 15.62 8.18
C ILE A 59 -61.81 15.42 7.45
N SER A 60 -61.21 14.23 7.61
CA SER A 60 -59.99 13.91 6.88
C SER A 60 -60.29 13.67 5.40
N LEU A 61 -59.44 14.18 4.51
CA LEU A 61 -59.49 13.86 3.08
C LEU A 61 -59.44 12.33 2.85
N TYR A 62 -58.68 11.61 3.70
CA TYR A 62 -58.58 10.17 3.65
C TYR A 62 -59.92 9.48 3.95
N ASP A 63 -60.65 9.93 5.01
CA ASP A 63 -61.99 9.40 5.35
C ASP A 63 -62.97 9.65 4.22
N LEU A 64 -62.95 10.85 3.64
CA LEU A 64 -63.82 11.24 2.53
C LEU A 64 -63.56 10.36 1.28
N LEU A 65 -62.29 10.11 0.94
CA LEU A 65 -61.91 9.32 -0.25
C LEU A 65 -62.11 7.82 -0.06
N ARG A 66 -61.98 7.31 1.16
CA ARG A 66 -62.13 5.89 1.46
C ARG A 66 -63.57 5.51 1.81
N GLY A 67 -64.41 6.48 2.19
CA GLY A 67 -65.81 6.27 2.54
C GLY A 67 -65.98 5.56 3.89
N GLU A 68 -64.95 5.58 4.75
CA GLU A 68 -64.98 4.93 6.07
C GLU A 68 -64.25 5.82 7.09
N LYS A 69 -64.82 6.00 8.28
CA LYS A 69 -64.11 6.67 9.37
C LYS A 69 -63.02 5.74 9.91
N VAL A 70 -61.80 6.16 9.81
CA VAL A 70 -60.69 5.38 10.35
C VAL A 70 -60.70 5.46 11.86
N ASN A 71 -60.68 4.31 12.49
CA ASN A 71 -60.56 4.23 13.93
C ASN A 71 -59.15 4.72 14.35
N LYS A 72 -59.08 5.84 15.07
CA LYS A 72 -57.79 6.40 15.53
C LYS A 72 -56.92 5.37 16.22
N LYS A 73 -57.47 4.40 16.95
CA LYS A 73 -56.74 3.33 17.60
C LYS A 73 -56.08 2.39 16.59
N GLU A 74 -56.74 2.06 15.49
CA GLU A 74 -56.24 1.14 14.47
C GLU A 74 -55.11 1.77 13.65
N VAL A 75 -55.20 3.09 13.36
CA VAL A 75 -54.13 3.85 12.73
C VAL A 75 -52.92 3.95 13.65
N GLU A 76 -53.14 4.24 14.94
CA GLU A 76 -52.06 4.37 15.92
C GLU A 76 -51.34 3.03 16.14
N GLU A 77 -52.07 1.92 16.17
CA GLU A 77 -51.52 0.58 16.28
C GLU A 77 -50.72 0.18 15.04
N THR A 78 -51.25 0.46 13.85
CA THR A 78 -50.55 0.22 12.57
C THR A 78 -49.27 1.03 12.46
N LEU A 79 -49.30 2.32 12.84
CA LEU A 79 -48.13 3.19 12.87
C LEU A 79 -47.07 2.67 13.87
N LYS A 80 -47.48 2.30 15.09
CA LYS A 80 -46.58 1.72 16.10
C LYS A 80 -45.93 0.44 15.60
N ASN A 81 -46.69 -0.45 14.96
CA ASN A 81 -46.16 -1.69 14.40
C ASN A 81 -45.21 -1.43 13.25
N THR A 82 -45.48 -0.49 12.36
CA THR A 82 -44.60 -0.10 11.24
C THR A 82 -43.29 0.50 11.75
N ILE A 83 -43.35 1.40 12.75
CA ILE A 83 -42.16 2.00 13.38
C ILE A 83 -41.34 0.93 14.07
N LYS A 84 -41.98 -0.01 14.82
CA LYS A 84 -41.29 -1.12 15.47
C LYS A 84 -40.59 -2.03 14.47
N TYR A 85 -41.25 -2.36 13.36
CA TYR A 85 -40.67 -3.16 12.28
C TYR A 85 -39.45 -2.46 11.65
N SER A 86 -39.59 -1.18 11.28
CA SER A 86 -38.51 -0.37 10.71
C SER A 86 -37.30 -0.29 11.65
N ASN A 87 -37.53 -0.04 12.95
CA ASN A 87 -36.47 0.02 13.94
C ASN A 87 -35.73 -1.33 14.10
N ASN A 88 -36.44 -2.44 14.04
CA ASN A 88 -35.86 -3.76 14.10
C ASN A 88 -35.01 -4.08 12.87
N GLU A 89 -35.48 -3.70 11.67
CA GLU A 89 -34.69 -3.84 10.43
C GLU A 89 -33.40 -3.00 10.47
N ILE A 90 -33.49 -1.76 10.96
CA ILE A 90 -32.30 -0.91 11.14
C ILE A 90 -31.30 -1.55 12.11
N LYS A 91 -31.77 -2.07 13.26
CA LYS A 91 -30.93 -2.77 14.22
C LYS A 91 -30.25 -4.02 13.62
N ARG A 92 -31.02 -4.81 12.84
CA ARG A 92 -30.47 -6.00 12.15
C ARG A 92 -29.41 -5.63 11.14
N LYS A 93 -29.62 -4.59 10.33
CA LYS A 93 -28.62 -4.08 9.37
C LYS A 93 -27.38 -3.58 10.10
N LYS A 94 -27.52 -2.74 11.14
CA LYS A 94 -26.39 -2.26 11.95
C LYS A 94 -25.56 -3.42 12.52
N LYS A 95 -26.22 -4.47 13.07
CA LYS A 95 -25.53 -5.66 13.61
C LYS A 95 -24.74 -6.41 12.52
N LYS A 96 -25.30 -6.55 11.31
CA LYS A 96 -24.59 -7.15 10.18
C LYS A 96 -23.35 -6.33 9.77
N TYR A 97 -23.47 -4.99 9.69
CA TYR A 97 -22.34 -4.13 9.37
C TYR A 97 -21.23 -4.20 10.42
N ILE A 98 -21.57 -4.25 11.71
CA ILE A 98 -20.59 -4.42 12.80
C ILE A 98 -19.85 -5.76 12.67
N ILE A 99 -20.56 -6.84 12.37
CA ILE A 99 -19.93 -8.16 12.17
C ILE A 99 -18.99 -8.14 10.95
N ILE A 100 -19.44 -7.58 9.83
CA ILE A 100 -18.61 -7.49 8.62
C ILE A 100 -17.36 -6.64 8.86
N SER A 101 -17.51 -5.48 9.52
CA SER A 101 -16.36 -4.62 9.83
C SER A 101 -15.38 -5.28 10.78
N SER A 102 -15.83 -6.05 11.78
CA SER A 102 -14.94 -6.78 12.68
C SER A 102 -14.16 -7.89 11.96
N ILE A 103 -14.80 -8.58 11.00
CA ILE A 103 -14.11 -9.58 10.16
C ILE A 103 -13.03 -8.93 9.29
N ILE A 104 -13.33 -7.78 8.68
CA ILE A 104 -12.36 -7.03 7.87
C ILE A 104 -11.16 -6.61 8.72
N ILE A 105 -11.40 -6.10 9.94
CA ILE A 105 -10.32 -5.72 10.86
C ILE A 105 -9.46 -6.93 11.21
N LEU A 106 -10.06 -8.09 11.50
CA LEU A 106 -9.32 -9.32 11.78
C LEU A 106 -8.44 -9.76 10.59
N ILE A 107 -8.96 -9.65 9.36
CA ILE A 107 -8.19 -9.96 8.15
C ILE A 107 -7.00 -9.01 8.00
N ILE A 108 -7.19 -7.71 8.23
CA ILE A 108 -6.11 -6.71 8.16
C ILE A 108 -5.03 -7.01 9.21
N VAL A 109 -5.42 -7.31 10.45
CA VAL A 109 -4.50 -7.69 11.52
C VAL A 109 -3.73 -8.98 11.16
N PHE A 110 -4.42 -9.97 10.60
CA PHE A 110 -3.79 -11.23 10.18
C PHE A 110 -2.76 -11.01 9.05
N ILE A 111 -3.10 -10.20 8.03
CA ILE A 111 -2.17 -9.82 6.96
C ILE A 111 -0.97 -9.05 7.52
N SER A 112 -1.21 -8.14 8.47
CA SER A 112 -0.15 -7.38 9.14
C SER A 112 0.81 -8.29 9.91
N ILE A 113 0.29 -9.29 10.63
CA ILE A 113 1.13 -10.28 11.35
C ILE A 113 1.94 -11.12 10.35
N ILE A 114 1.34 -11.60 9.27
CA ILE A 114 2.07 -12.34 8.22
C ILE A 114 3.17 -11.46 7.60
N SER A 115 2.86 -10.20 7.32
CA SER A 115 3.85 -9.23 6.79
C SER A 115 5.00 -9.03 7.78
N LEU A 116 4.72 -8.89 9.07
CA LEU A 116 5.76 -8.77 10.10
C LEU A 116 6.61 -10.04 10.22
N ILE A 117 6.00 -11.22 10.15
CA ILE A 117 6.73 -12.51 10.15
C ILE A 117 7.61 -12.61 8.90
N PHE A 118 7.08 -12.23 7.73
CA PHE A 118 7.82 -12.22 6.48
C PHE A 118 8.99 -11.22 6.52
N ILE A 119 8.76 -10.00 7.02
CA ILE A 119 9.79 -8.97 7.20
C ILE A 119 10.84 -9.46 8.19
N ASN A 120 10.44 -10.05 9.33
CA ASN A 120 11.38 -10.54 10.33
C ASN A 120 12.19 -11.72 9.83
N LYS A 121 11.56 -12.64 9.07
CA LYS A 121 12.26 -13.78 8.43
C LYS A 121 13.24 -13.33 7.34
N ASN A 122 12.96 -12.22 6.66
CA ASN A 122 13.79 -11.66 5.60
C ASN A 122 14.48 -10.35 6.04
N LYS A 123 14.52 -10.06 7.34
CA LYS A 123 15.09 -8.82 7.89
C LYS A 123 16.53 -8.61 7.45
N ASP A 124 17.29 -9.69 7.41
CA ASP A 124 18.69 -9.64 7.00
C ASP A 124 18.82 -9.32 5.50
N ILE A 125 17.96 -9.89 4.65
CA ILE A 125 17.91 -9.58 3.21
C ILE A 125 17.42 -8.14 2.99
N ILE A 126 16.39 -7.70 3.74
CA ILE A 126 15.86 -6.33 3.66
C ILE A 126 16.87 -5.33 4.21
N GLY A 127 17.65 -5.68 5.25
CA GLY A 127 18.72 -4.84 5.79
C GLY A 127 19.84 -4.57 4.77
N ILE A 128 20.16 -5.56 3.93
CA ILE A 128 21.10 -5.39 2.80
C ILE A 128 20.49 -4.49 1.72
N ILE A 129 19.20 -4.60 1.49
CA ILE A 129 18.45 -3.76 0.54
C ILE A 129 18.46 -2.29 0.97
N ASP A 130 18.30 -2.00 2.25
CA ASP A 130 18.24 -0.64 2.80
C ASP A 130 19.61 0.04 2.90
N ARG A 131 20.71 -0.73 2.84
CA ARG A 131 22.09 -0.23 2.93
C ARG A 131 22.71 0.20 1.61
N ASP A 132 21.98 0.79 0.67
CA ASP A 132 22.49 1.24 -0.66
C ASP A 132 23.03 0.12 -1.57
N THR A 133 22.78 -1.15 -1.26
CA THR A 133 23.50 -2.27 -1.83
C THR A 133 22.62 -3.39 -2.33
N ILE A 134 21.57 -3.09 -3.06
CA ILE A 134 20.93 -4.15 -3.85
C ILE A 134 21.79 -4.37 -5.09
N TYR A 135 22.68 -5.30 -4.99
CA TYR A 135 23.28 -5.90 -6.16
C TYR A 135 22.48 -7.14 -6.50
N THR A 136 21.40 -6.97 -7.22
CA THR A 136 20.83 -8.08 -7.95
C THR A 136 21.73 -8.33 -9.14
N ILE A 137 22.35 -9.48 -9.16
CA ILE A 137 23.28 -9.89 -10.23
C ILE A 137 22.60 -9.92 -11.61
N ASN A 138 21.28 -9.93 -11.67
CA ASN A 138 20.52 -9.77 -12.91
C ASN A 138 20.97 -8.55 -13.72
N HIS A 139 21.59 -7.57 -13.06
CA HIS A 139 22.21 -6.42 -13.71
C HIS A 139 23.69 -6.64 -14.07
N TYR A 140 24.38 -7.57 -13.42
CA TYR A 140 25.82 -7.79 -13.67
C TYR A 140 26.12 -8.83 -14.73
N SER A 141 25.20 -9.75 -15.03
CA SER A 141 25.37 -10.72 -16.12
C SER A 141 25.56 -10.03 -17.48
N GLU A 142 24.95 -8.85 -17.66
CA GLU A 142 25.10 -8.02 -18.86
C GLU A 142 26.49 -7.36 -18.97
N TYR A 143 27.23 -7.29 -17.86
CA TYR A 143 28.55 -6.67 -17.78
C TYR A 143 29.72 -7.67 -17.79
N LYS A 144 29.44 -8.96 -18.03
CA LYS A 144 30.48 -9.96 -18.10
C LYS A 144 31.56 -9.56 -19.15
N THR A 145 32.81 -9.49 -18.74
CA THR A 145 33.94 -9.02 -19.57
C THR A 145 35.24 -9.72 -19.17
N THR A 146 36.30 -9.45 -19.89
CA THR A 146 37.69 -9.85 -19.57
C THR A 146 38.55 -8.61 -19.45
N ILE A 147 39.73 -8.72 -18.82
CA ILE A 147 40.70 -7.63 -18.72
C ILE A 147 41.15 -7.13 -20.11
N ASP A 148 41.40 -8.05 -21.02
CA ASP A 148 41.90 -7.73 -22.37
C ASP A 148 40.83 -7.06 -23.26
N ASN A 149 39.55 -7.34 -22.99
CA ASN A 149 38.40 -6.76 -23.66
C ASN A 149 37.68 -5.73 -22.80
N THR A 150 38.36 -5.20 -21.79
CA THR A 150 37.76 -4.12 -20.99
C THR A 150 37.57 -2.90 -21.89
N ASP A 151 36.39 -2.79 -22.49
CA ASP A 151 35.75 -1.50 -22.59
C ASP A 151 35.83 -0.92 -21.17
N GLY A 152 36.77 0.00 -20.96
CA GLY A 152 36.96 0.65 -19.66
C GLY A 152 35.63 1.16 -19.10
N GLU A 153 34.67 1.48 -19.99
CA GLU A 153 33.29 1.85 -19.69
C GLU A 153 32.51 0.78 -18.92
N LYS A 154 32.64 -0.52 -19.27
CA LYS A 154 31.91 -1.58 -18.56
C LYS A 154 32.40 -1.77 -17.13
N LEU A 155 33.71 -1.82 -16.93
CA LEU A 155 34.29 -1.94 -15.62
C LEU A 155 34.01 -0.70 -14.77
N GLU A 156 34.07 0.49 -15.36
CA GLU A 156 33.70 1.73 -14.69
C GLU A 156 32.22 1.69 -14.21
N LEU A 157 31.28 1.24 -15.05
CA LEU A 157 29.88 1.08 -14.68
C LEU A 157 29.68 0.09 -13.53
N ILE A 158 30.44 -1.02 -13.53
CA ILE A 158 30.43 -1.98 -12.43
C ILE A 158 30.91 -1.30 -11.14
N ILE A 159 32.09 -0.70 -11.18
CA ILE A 159 32.73 -0.09 -10.01
C ILE A 159 31.89 1.07 -9.48
N MET A 160 31.25 1.87 -10.34
CA MET A 160 30.34 2.94 -9.91
C MET A 160 29.15 2.42 -9.10
N LYS A 161 28.70 1.20 -9.36
CA LYS A 161 27.57 0.58 -8.65
C LYS A 161 27.97 -0.10 -7.35
N LEU A 162 29.26 -0.40 -7.13
CA LEU A 162 29.75 -1.07 -5.94
C LEU A 162 29.48 -0.26 -4.67
N PRO A 163 29.22 -0.92 -3.51
CA PRO A 163 29.12 -0.26 -2.20
C PRO A 163 30.38 0.51 -1.81
N LEU A 164 30.28 1.20 -0.68
CA LEU A 164 31.30 2.15 -0.22
C LEU A 164 31.51 3.26 -1.24
N LYS A 165 30.43 3.93 -1.63
CA LYS A 165 30.48 5.06 -2.55
C LYS A 165 31.27 6.22 -1.93
N TRP A 166 32.41 6.55 -2.51
CA TRP A 166 33.24 7.68 -2.11
C TRP A 166 33.52 8.58 -3.31
N LYS A 167 33.47 9.89 -3.14
CA LYS A 167 33.51 10.88 -4.25
C LYS A 167 34.75 10.74 -5.15
N GLU A 168 35.87 10.30 -4.60
CA GLU A 168 37.16 10.21 -5.28
C GLU A 168 37.63 8.74 -5.40
N ARG A 169 36.66 7.81 -5.52
CA ARG A 169 37.00 6.42 -5.81
C ARG A 169 37.49 6.28 -7.24
N GLN A 170 38.67 5.75 -7.38
CA GLN A 170 39.33 5.44 -8.67
C GLN A 170 39.55 3.95 -8.78
N PHE A 171 39.74 3.46 -9.97
CA PHE A 171 40.16 2.08 -10.20
C PHE A 171 41.29 2.00 -11.21
N ASP A 172 42.06 0.95 -11.14
CA ASP A 172 43.16 0.60 -12.05
C ASP A 172 43.15 -0.91 -12.29
N VAL A 173 43.51 -1.32 -13.48
CA VAL A 173 43.59 -2.73 -13.88
C VAL A 173 44.96 -3.00 -14.45
N SER A 174 45.66 -3.95 -13.88
CA SER A 174 46.99 -4.37 -14.34
C SER A 174 47.30 -5.80 -13.87
N ASP A 175 47.93 -6.60 -14.69
CA ASP A 175 48.47 -7.92 -14.35
C ASP A 175 47.42 -8.83 -13.65
N GLU A 176 46.23 -8.97 -14.25
CA GLU A 176 45.09 -9.76 -13.68
C GLU A 176 44.60 -9.26 -12.31
N ILE A 177 44.90 -8.00 -11.96
CA ILE A 177 44.51 -7.38 -10.70
C ILE A 177 43.60 -6.18 -10.98
N VAL A 178 42.43 -6.16 -10.36
CA VAL A 178 41.57 -4.95 -10.27
C VAL A 178 41.89 -4.25 -8.95
N LYS A 179 42.32 -2.98 -9.04
CA LYS A 179 42.61 -2.14 -7.87
C LYS A 179 41.51 -1.08 -7.72
N ILE A 180 40.90 -1.02 -6.54
CA ILE A 180 39.95 0.03 -6.17
C ILE A 180 40.65 0.94 -5.17
N ASN A 181 40.86 2.20 -5.55
CA ASN A 181 41.58 3.19 -4.76
C ASN A 181 40.58 4.18 -4.12
N TYR A 182 40.65 4.32 -2.81
CA TYR A 182 39.92 5.30 -2.01
C TYR A 182 40.88 6.38 -1.50
N SER A 183 40.57 7.65 -1.74
CA SER A 183 41.35 8.80 -1.26
C SER A 183 41.13 9.12 0.24
N VAL A 184 40.83 8.11 1.03
CA VAL A 184 40.46 8.19 2.44
C VAL A 184 41.12 7.04 3.21
N SER A 185 41.33 7.18 4.53
CA SER A 185 41.81 6.09 5.37
C SER A 185 40.74 5.04 5.63
N TYR A 186 41.12 3.78 5.88
CA TYR A 186 40.17 2.73 6.29
C TYR A 186 39.40 3.13 7.54
N LYS A 187 40.09 3.77 8.52
CA LYS A 187 39.48 4.24 9.76
C LYS A 187 38.40 5.30 9.49
N ASP A 188 38.64 6.21 8.55
CA ASP A 188 37.66 7.28 8.26
C ASP A 188 36.46 6.74 7.48
N ILE A 189 36.62 5.75 6.62
CA ILE A 189 35.51 5.04 6.00
C ILE A 189 34.65 4.33 7.06
N VAL A 190 35.28 3.55 7.94
CA VAL A 190 34.55 2.88 9.04
C VAL A 190 33.76 3.89 9.88
N LYS A 191 34.40 5.04 10.20
CA LYS A 191 33.74 6.11 10.94
C LYS A 191 32.57 6.75 10.16
N ALA A 192 32.69 6.90 8.85
CA ALA A 192 31.66 7.51 8.00
C ALA A 192 30.41 6.63 7.88
N TYR A 193 30.59 5.32 7.88
CA TYR A 193 29.49 4.36 7.82
C TYR A 193 28.99 3.92 9.20
N ASP A 194 29.73 4.26 10.29
CA ASP A 194 29.46 3.89 11.68
C ASP A 194 29.26 2.39 11.92
N ASP A 195 29.80 1.55 11.04
CA ASP A 195 29.67 0.09 11.05
C ASP A 195 30.87 -0.55 10.37
N GLU A 196 31.80 -1.10 11.16
CA GLU A 196 32.99 -1.77 10.62
C GLU A 196 32.60 -3.09 9.91
N ASN A 197 31.59 -3.78 10.40
CA ASN A 197 31.17 -5.05 9.79
C ASN A 197 30.57 -4.82 8.42
N TYR A 198 29.79 -3.74 8.25
CA TYR A 198 29.29 -3.31 6.94
C TYR A 198 30.44 -2.99 5.97
N VAL A 199 31.51 -2.34 6.42
CA VAL A 199 32.64 -2.03 5.56
C VAL A 199 33.36 -3.31 5.10
N LYS A 200 33.51 -4.30 5.99
CA LYS A 200 34.09 -5.63 5.65
C LYS A 200 33.19 -6.38 4.66
N GLU A 201 31.89 -6.44 4.95
CA GLU A 201 30.87 -7.02 4.07
C GLU A 201 30.94 -6.43 2.66
N ALA A 202 30.96 -5.10 2.58
CA ALA A 202 31.03 -4.38 1.32
C ALA A 202 32.33 -4.65 0.55
N MET A 203 33.45 -4.81 1.23
CA MET A 203 34.74 -5.17 0.59
C MET A 203 34.66 -6.58 0.02
N ILE A 204 34.11 -7.55 0.74
CA ILE A 204 33.94 -8.93 0.27
C ILE A 204 32.96 -8.95 -0.92
N ASN A 205 31.84 -8.22 -0.82
CA ASN A 205 30.89 -8.10 -1.91
C ASN A 205 31.52 -7.48 -3.17
N ASN A 206 32.31 -6.43 -3.03
CA ASN A 206 33.01 -5.78 -4.15
C ASN A 206 33.93 -6.75 -4.86
N ALA A 207 34.72 -7.53 -4.13
CA ALA A 207 35.59 -8.56 -4.70
C ALA A 207 34.76 -9.66 -5.39
N SER A 208 33.65 -10.09 -4.78
CA SER A 208 32.75 -11.10 -5.36
C SER A 208 32.16 -10.65 -6.68
N VAL A 209 31.67 -9.40 -6.75
CA VAL A 209 31.14 -8.82 -7.99
C VAL A 209 32.18 -8.77 -9.08
N ILE A 210 33.39 -8.31 -8.76
CA ILE A 210 34.48 -8.22 -9.74
C ILE A 210 34.83 -9.60 -10.26
N PHE A 211 35.06 -10.60 -9.37
CA PHE A 211 35.37 -11.96 -9.79
C PHE A 211 34.24 -12.62 -10.60
N THR A 212 33.02 -12.23 -10.37
CA THR A 212 31.86 -12.75 -11.10
C THR A 212 31.73 -12.12 -12.49
N THR A 213 32.06 -10.83 -12.62
CA THR A 213 31.84 -10.07 -13.86
C THR A 213 33.10 -10.04 -14.76
N VAL A 214 34.30 -10.14 -14.19
CA VAL A 214 35.57 -10.10 -14.93
C VAL A 214 36.28 -11.45 -14.80
N SER A 215 36.26 -12.26 -15.84
CA SER A 215 36.60 -13.69 -15.77
C SER A 215 38.09 -13.98 -15.58
N ASP A 216 38.96 -13.12 -16.09
CA ASP A 216 40.43 -13.26 -16.08
C ASP A 216 41.13 -12.47 -14.96
N VAL A 217 40.37 -11.91 -14.03
CA VAL A 217 40.92 -11.29 -12.82
C VAL A 217 41.18 -12.35 -11.77
N ASN A 218 42.42 -12.42 -11.28
CA ASN A 218 42.82 -13.34 -10.24
C ASN A 218 42.95 -12.70 -8.85
N PHE A 219 43.12 -11.37 -8.79
CA PHE A 219 43.18 -10.63 -7.54
C PHE A 219 42.35 -9.37 -7.56
N VAL A 220 41.74 -9.05 -6.41
CA VAL A 220 41.16 -7.74 -6.15
C VAL A 220 41.93 -7.08 -5.02
N GLU A 221 42.40 -5.86 -5.25
CA GLU A 221 43.06 -5.04 -4.26
C GLU A 221 42.22 -3.80 -3.95
N ILE A 222 41.86 -3.61 -2.68
CA ILE A 222 41.15 -2.44 -2.19
C ILE A 222 42.15 -1.60 -1.39
N ARG A 223 42.40 -0.39 -1.88
CA ARG A 223 43.46 0.47 -1.39
C ARG A 223 42.87 1.73 -0.74
N TYR A 224 43.24 1.95 0.51
CA TYR A 224 43.01 3.17 1.27
C TYR A 224 44.31 3.96 1.39
N THR A 225 44.26 5.15 1.98
CA THR A 225 45.47 5.97 2.16
C THR A 225 46.43 5.38 3.19
N ASP A 226 45.95 4.57 4.14
CA ASP A 226 46.72 3.94 5.23
C ASP A 226 47.03 2.45 5.02
N TYR A 227 46.08 1.72 4.45
CA TYR A 227 46.19 0.29 4.23
C TYR A 227 45.69 -0.12 2.86
N LYS A 228 46.22 -1.24 2.37
CA LYS A 228 45.62 -1.97 1.24
C LYS A 228 45.27 -3.39 1.67
N TYR A 229 44.22 -3.89 1.09
CA TYR A 229 43.68 -5.21 1.32
C TYR A 229 43.57 -5.94 -0.02
N SER A 230 44.11 -7.14 -0.13
CA SER A 230 44.01 -7.94 -1.35
C SER A 230 43.52 -9.33 -1.04
N ILE A 231 42.73 -9.87 -1.95
CA ILE A 231 42.25 -11.25 -1.89
C ILE A 231 42.35 -11.88 -3.28
N SER A 232 42.66 -13.17 -3.32
CA SER A 232 42.66 -13.93 -4.58
C SER A 232 41.25 -14.50 -4.86
N ARG A 233 41.02 -14.77 -6.15
CA ARG A 233 39.80 -15.47 -6.61
C ARG A 233 39.67 -16.83 -5.93
N GLU A 234 40.74 -17.60 -5.83
CA GLU A 234 40.75 -18.94 -5.25
C GLU A 234 40.39 -18.91 -3.75
N GLU A 235 40.95 -17.97 -2.98
CA GLU A 235 40.62 -17.83 -1.55
C GLU A 235 39.14 -17.51 -1.34
N LEU A 236 38.58 -16.62 -2.16
CA LEU A 236 37.20 -16.24 -2.04
C LEU A 236 36.23 -17.34 -2.53
N GLN A 237 36.59 -18.10 -3.56
CA GLN A 237 35.87 -19.29 -3.99
C GLN A 237 35.79 -20.35 -2.88
N LYS A 238 36.92 -20.61 -2.21
CA LYS A 238 36.95 -21.53 -1.06
C LYS A 238 36.08 -21.04 0.09
N ALA A 239 36.08 -19.76 0.40
CA ALA A 239 35.24 -19.20 1.45
C ALA A 239 33.73 -19.38 1.15
N TYR A 240 33.35 -19.20 -0.11
CA TYR A 240 31.98 -19.41 -0.56
C TYR A 240 31.59 -20.89 -0.77
N ASP A 241 32.57 -21.80 -0.79
CA ASP A 241 32.39 -23.21 -1.14
C ASP A 241 31.77 -23.37 -2.55
N ILE A 242 32.38 -22.67 -3.52
CA ILE A 242 32.02 -22.72 -4.94
C ILE A 242 33.22 -23.12 -5.79
N LEU A 243 32.98 -23.80 -6.91
CA LEU A 243 34.05 -24.20 -7.83
C LEU A 243 34.45 -23.03 -8.74
N SER A 244 33.49 -22.21 -9.14
CA SER A 244 33.70 -21.04 -10.00
C SER A 244 32.69 -19.95 -9.71
N PHE A 245 33.08 -18.68 -9.90
CA PHE A 245 32.16 -17.56 -9.89
C PHE A 245 31.16 -17.58 -11.07
N ASP A 246 31.40 -18.40 -12.10
CA ASP A 246 30.40 -18.62 -13.16
C ASP A 246 29.14 -19.30 -12.65
N GLU A 247 29.24 -20.19 -11.64
CA GLU A 247 28.08 -20.81 -10.99
C GLU A 247 27.15 -19.80 -10.32
N VAL A 248 27.72 -18.64 -9.95
CA VAL A 248 26.96 -17.57 -9.28
C VAL A 248 26.07 -16.84 -10.28
N ILE A 249 26.51 -16.70 -11.54
CA ILE A 249 25.74 -16.09 -12.64
C ILE A 249 24.71 -17.08 -13.18
N GLU A 250 25.13 -18.34 -13.35
CA GLU A 250 24.27 -19.38 -13.86
C GLU A 250 23.15 -19.66 -12.85
N ASN A 251 21.92 -19.67 -13.31
CA ASN A 251 20.73 -19.98 -12.50
C ASN A 251 20.34 -18.98 -11.38
N ASP A 252 20.75 -17.73 -11.48
CA ASP A 252 20.36 -16.68 -10.51
C ASP A 252 20.72 -17.03 -9.05
N ASN A 253 21.89 -17.64 -8.85
CA ASN A 253 22.35 -18.16 -7.56
C ASN A 253 22.98 -17.10 -6.63
N TRP A 254 23.10 -15.84 -7.05
CA TRP A 254 23.76 -14.80 -6.25
C TRP A 254 23.22 -14.69 -4.83
N VAL A 255 21.89 -14.57 -4.71
CA VAL A 255 21.25 -14.45 -3.39
C VAL A 255 21.55 -15.66 -2.52
N LYS A 256 21.58 -16.86 -3.10
CA LYS A 256 21.83 -18.10 -2.37
C LYS A 256 23.28 -18.27 -1.98
N LEU A 257 24.21 -18.01 -2.90
CA LEU A 257 25.63 -18.33 -2.75
C LEU A 257 26.44 -17.17 -2.13
N VAL A 258 26.05 -15.92 -2.40
CA VAL A 258 26.77 -14.73 -1.94
C VAL A 258 25.97 -13.97 -0.89
N THR A 259 24.80 -13.43 -1.22
CA THR A 259 24.05 -12.54 -0.33
C THR A 259 23.75 -13.18 1.02
N LYS A 260 23.28 -14.43 1.05
CA LYS A 260 22.96 -15.12 2.32
C LYS A 260 24.17 -15.34 3.22
N LYS A 261 25.34 -15.52 2.65
CA LYS A 261 26.58 -15.66 3.43
C LYS A 261 27.09 -14.32 3.95
N LEU A 262 26.91 -13.24 3.18
CA LEU A 262 27.30 -11.89 3.61
C LEU A 262 26.42 -11.33 4.76
N ILE A 263 25.24 -11.90 5.00
CA ILE A 263 24.40 -11.58 6.16
C ILE A 263 24.96 -12.16 7.47
N ASP A 264 25.75 -13.21 7.38
CA ASP A 264 26.33 -13.89 8.53
C ASP A 264 27.61 -13.17 8.98
N ASP A 265 27.56 -12.54 10.15
CA ASP A 265 28.68 -11.80 10.72
C ASP A 265 29.91 -12.71 10.97
N GLU A 266 29.74 -13.98 11.30
CA GLU A 266 30.82 -14.93 11.47
C GLU A 266 31.51 -15.19 10.12
N PHE A 267 30.73 -15.45 9.07
CA PHE A 267 31.23 -15.61 7.72
C PHE A 267 32.01 -14.38 7.24
N VAL A 268 31.44 -13.17 7.45
CA VAL A 268 32.06 -11.90 7.05
C VAL A 268 33.40 -11.72 7.77
N ASN A 269 33.44 -11.93 9.07
CA ASN A 269 34.68 -11.77 9.83
C ASN A 269 35.74 -12.80 9.48
N ASP A 270 35.37 -14.06 9.24
CA ASP A 270 36.29 -15.12 8.86
C ASP A 270 36.79 -14.93 7.43
N THR A 271 35.94 -14.58 6.50
CA THR A 271 36.33 -14.27 5.12
C THR A 271 37.20 -13.02 5.04
N PHE A 272 36.91 -12.00 5.86
CA PHE A 272 37.73 -10.80 5.89
C PHE A 272 39.16 -11.06 6.38
N LYS A 273 39.41 -12.07 7.22
CA LYS A 273 40.75 -12.49 7.65
C LYS A 273 41.61 -13.04 6.50
N LEU A 274 40.97 -13.49 5.40
CA LEU A 274 41.68 -13.95 4.21
C LEU A 274 42.29 -12.78 3.40
N PHE A 275 41.78 -11.56 3.59
CA PHE A 275 42.37 -10.41 2.94
C PHE A 275 43.75 -10.13 3.47
N ASN A 276 44.75 -10.15 2.58
CA ASN A 276 46.10 -9.79 2.90
C ASN A 276 46.21 -8.27 3.12
N LYS A 277 46.42 -7.87 4.38
CA LYS A 277 46.50 -6.48 4.80
C LYS A 277 47.97 -6.01 4.83
N SER A 278 48.26 -4.90 4.14
CA SER A 278 49.56 -4.25 4.20
C SER A 278 49.44 -2.73 4.29
N LYS A 279 50.44 -2.07 4.89
CA LYS A 279 50.51 -0.61 4.93
C LYS A 279 50.84 -0.04 3.56
N VAL A 280 50.21 1.06 3.20
CA VAL A 280 50.56 1.83 2.01
C VAL A 280 51.79 2.67 2.34
N THR A 281 52.89 2.34 1.72
CA THR A 281 54.10 3.16 1.83
C THR A 281 53.98 4.31 0.83
N VAL A 282 53.82 5.53 1.31
CA VAL A 282 53.88 6.72 0.46
C VAL A 282 55.33 6.88 0.02
N VAL A 283 55.66 6.46 -1.19
CA VAL A 283 56.93 6.82 -1.82
C VAL A 283 56.82 8.30 -2.19
N ASN A 284 57.37 9.16 -1.33
CA ASN A 284 57.61 10.55 -1.70
C ASN A 284 58.61 10.55 -2.87
N LYS A 285 58.16 10.59 -4.11
CA LYS A 285 58.97 11.04 -5.23
C LYS A 285 59.27 12.51 -4.96
N LYS A 286 60.36 12.79 -4.30
CA LYS A 286 61.04 14.06 -4.45
C LYS A 286 61.42 14.15 -5.92
N GLU A 287 60.74 14.97 -6.69
CA GLU A 287 61.27 15.41 -7.97
C GLU A 287 62.64 16.05 -7.72
N PRO A 288 63.67 15.69 -8.49
CA PRO A 288 64.88 16.41 -8.42
C PRO A 288 64.64 17.85 -8.89
N VAL A 289 64.86 18.78 -7.99
CA VAL A 289 64.97 20.20 -8.34
C VAL A 289 66.06 20.29 -9.36
N SER A 290 65.75 20.51 -10.63
CA SER A 290 66.73 20.87 -11.63
C SER A 290 67.09 22.33 -11.42
N ASP A 291 68.20 22.56 -10.77
CA ASP A 291 68.94 23.81 -10.90
C ASP A 291 69.34 24.01 -12.37
N ARG A 292 68.66 24.94 -12.99
CA ARG A 292 69.25 25.79 -14.05
C ARG A 292 68.41 27.09 -14.20
#